data_ca93dd727114e3a6b4344a4d9a53fc5c
#
_entry.id   ca93dd727114e3a6b4344a4d9a53fc5c
#
_cell.length_a   1.000
_cell.length_b   1.000
_cell.length_c   1.000
_cell.angle_alpha   90.00
_cell.angle_beta   90.00
_cell.angle_gamma   90.00
#
_symmetry.space_group_name_H-M   'P 1'
#
loop_
_entity.id
_entity.type
_entity.pdbx_description
1 polymer ?
#
loop_
_entity_poly.entity_id
_entity_poly.type
_entity_poly.pdbx_seq_one_letter_code
_entity_poly.pdbx_strand_id
1 'polypeptide(L)'
;VTHVVVSDGVEPIDIADDAYAGTPNPHAWMSPANVQIYVDNIAEAFADLVPAAADAFAARAADYKAQLQQIQDDLDARLSELDADHRALVTCEGAFSYLARDAGLTEQYLWAVNAEQQATPQQIAATIEFVRDRDVPAVFCESTVSDRAMQQVVEATDATFGGILYVDSLSESDGPVPTYLDLIRHDVERRAR
;
A
#
# COMPACT_ATOMS: atom_id res chain seq x y z
N VAL A 1 8.55 -15.23 -27.35
CA VAL A 1 8.22 -13.99 -26.61
C VAL A 1 8.97 -14.06 -25.28
N THR A 2 9.77 -13.06 -24.99
CA THR A 2 10.47 -12.94 -23.69
C THR A 2 9.43 -12.58 -22.63
N HIS A 3 9.43 -13.30 -21.53
CA HIS A 3 8.59 -13.02 -20.35
C HIS A 3 9.51 -12.62 -19.21
N VAL A 4 9.18 -11.53 -18.53
CA VAL A 4 9.92 -11.01 -17.38
C VAL A 4 8.97 -10.84 -16.21
N VAL A 5 9.34 -11.35 -15.06
CA VAL A 5 8.60 -11.15 -13.80
C VAL A 5 9.22 -9.94 -13.11
N VAL A 6 8.52 -8.81 -13.16
CA VAL A 6 9.07 -7.54 -12.65
C VAL A 6 9.22 -7.51 -11.12
N SER A 7 8.54 -8.40 -10.41
CA SER A 7 8.64 -8.56 -8.96
C SER A 7 9.75 -9.49 -8.49
N ASP A 8 10.56 -10.05 -9.41
CA ASP A 8 11.68 -10.89 -9.01
C ASP A 8 12.65 -10.11 -8.11
N GLY A 9 13.04 -10.72 -6.99
CA GLY A 9 13.89 -10.09 -5.96
C GLY A 9 13.14 -9.39 -4.84
N VAL A 10 11.82 -9.28 -4.93
CA VAL A 10 11.00 -8.82 -3.79
C VAL A 10 10.89 -9.94 -2.76
N GLU A 11 11.15 -9.63 -1.49
CA GLU A 11 10.90 -10.55 -0.39
C GLU A 11 9.38 -10.62 -0.13
N PRO A 12 8.73 -11.79 -0.31
CA PRO A 12 7.29 -11.90 -0.15
C PRO A 12 6.87 -11.80 1.32
N ILE A 13 5.66 -11.30 1.55
CA ILE A 13 4.95 -11.36 2.82
C ILE A 13 3.78 -12.30 2.61
N ASP A 14 3.67 -13.34 3.43
CA ASP A 14 2.54 -14.24 3.37
C ASP A 14 1.30 -13.62 4.03
N ILE A 15 0.15 -13.88 3.44
CA ILE A 15 -1.16 -13.55 4.01
C ILE A 15 -1.31 -14.33 5.32
N ALA A 16 -1.62 -13.62 6.42
CA ALA A 16 -1.70 -14.24 7.73
C ALA A 16 -2.99 -15.02 7.97
N ASP A 17 -4.10 -14.57 7.38
CA ASP A 17 -5.45 -15.04 7.71
C ASP A 17 -6.28 -15.35 6.46
N ASP A 18 -7.50 -15.84 6.68
CA ASP A 18 -8.51 -16.16 5.68
C ASP A 18 -8.17 -17.37 4.78
N ALA A 19 -8.90 -17.50 3.69
CA ALA A 19 -8.77 -18.60 2.74
C ALA A 19 -7.42 -18.62 2.00
N TYR A 20 -6.68 -17.53 2.03
CA TYR A 20 -5.41 -17.34 1.35
C TYR A 20 -4.20 -17.40 2.28
N ALA A 21 -4.39 -17.76 3.56
CA ALA A 21 -3.31 -17.85 4.54
C ALA A 21 -2.14 -18.70 4.03
N GLY A 22 -0.92 -18.19 4.17
CA GLY A 22 0.32 -18.84 3.73
C GLY A 22 0.60 -18.71 2.23
N THR A 23 -0.19 -17.90 1.48
CA THR A 23 0.15 -17.50 0.12
C THR A 23 0.74 -16.09 0.12
N PRO A 24 1.68 -15.76 -0.80
CA PRO A 24 2.23 -14.41 -0.88
C PRO A 24 1.14 -13.36 -1.12
N ASN A 25 1.16 -12.27 -0.34
CA ASN A 25 0.30 -11.13 -0.57
C ASN A 25 0.66 -10.50 -1.92
N PRO A 26 -0.30 -10.29 -2.84
CA PRO A 26 -0.01 -9.83 -4.19
C PRO A 26 0.40 -8.35 -4.26
N HIS A 27 0.10 -7.54 -3.24
CA HIS A 27 0.18 -6.07 -3.29
C HIS A 27 1.62 -5.51 -3.08
N ALA A 28 2.64 -6.20 -3.58
CA ALA A 28 4.04 -5.78 -3.40
C ALA A 28 4.34 -4.39 -4.01
N TRP A 29 3.57 -4.00 -5.03
CA TRP A 29 3.68 -2.66 -5.65
C TRP A 29 3.25 -1.51 -4.75
N MET A 30 2.58 -1.76 -3.63
CA MET A 30 2.19 -0.70 -2.70
C MET A 30 3.36 -0.18 -1.85
N SER A 31 4.53 -0.84 -1.90
CA SER A 31 5.76 -0.33 -1.30
C SER A 31 6.64 0.39 -2.31
N PRO A 32 6.98 1.67 -2.11
CA PRO A 32 7.95 2.39 -2.96
C PRO A 32 9.31 1.69 -3.04
N ALA A 33 9.75 1.02 -1.97
CA ALA A 33 10.99 0.26 -1.96
C ALA A 33 10.94 -0.94 -2.92
N ASN A 34 9.85 -1.70 -2.91
CA ASN A 34 9.67 -2.82 -3.84
C ASN A 34 9.56 -2.35 -5.29
N VAL A 35 8.90 -1.23 -5.55
CA VAL A 35 8.78 -0.71 -6.91
C VAL A 35 10.11 -0.24 -7.49
N GLN A 36 11.07 0.13 -6.67
CA GLN A 36 12.43 0.38 -7.17
C GLN A 36 13.05 -0.90 -7.78
N ILE A 37 12.78 -2.09 -7.21
CA ILE A 37 13.17 -3.37 -7.79
C ILE A 37 12.46 -3.61 -9.12
N TYR A 38 11.14 -3.33 -9.20
CA TYR A 38 10.38 -3.42 -10.45
C TYR A 38 10.97 -2.55 -11.54
N VAL A 39 11.34 -1.30 -11.20
CA VAL A 39 11.94 -0.34 -12.14
C VAL A 39 13.28 -0.86 -12.68
N ASP A 40 14.12 -1.45 -11.83
CA ASP A 40 15.38 -2.04 -12.26
C ASP A 40 15.15 -3.22 -13.23
N ASN A 41 14.27 -4.16 -12.88
CA ASN A 41 13.93 -5.32 -13.73
C ASN A 41 13.34 -4.90 -15.08
N ILE A 42 12.49 -3.85 -15.10
CA ILE A 42 11.93 -3.30 -16.34
C ILE A 42 13.03 -2.65 -17.20
N ALA A 43 13.91 -1.85 -16.58
CA ALA A 43 14.98 -1.16 -17.30
C ALA A 43 15.98 -2.16 -17.90
N GLU A 44 16.33 -3.23 -17.18
CA GLU A 44 17.19 -4.31 -17.67
C GLU A 44 16.54 -5.03 -18.86
N ALA A 45 15.27 -5.42 -18.72
CA ALA A 45 14.54 -6.07 -19.80
C ALA A 45 14.46 -5.21 -21.07
N PHE A 46 14.29 -3.90 -20.94
CA PHE A 46 14.28 -2.99 -22.09
C PHE A 46 15.68 -2.78 -22.67
N ALA A 47 16.73 -2.77 -21.86
CA ALA A 47 18.10 -2.69 -22.33
C ALA A 47 18.49 -3.94 -23.13
N ASP A 48 18.07 -5.12 -22.71
CA ASP A 48 18.27 -6.37 -23.44
C ASP A 48 17.56 -6.36 -24.80
N LEU A 49 16.33 -5.84 -24.85
CA LEU A 49 15.54 -5.74 -26.08
C LEU A 49 16.08 -4.68 -27.05
N VAL A 50 16.60 -3.57 -26.54
CA VAL A 50 17.09 -2.43 -27.34
C VAL A 50 18.42 -1.92 -26.77
N PRO A 51 19.53 -2.66 -26.94
CA PRO A 51 20.83 -2.31 -26.35
C PRO A 51 21.34 -0.91 -26.68
N ALA A 52 20.99 -0.40 -27.86
CA ALA A 52 21.35 0.94 -28.29
C ALA A 52 20.71 2.07 -27.44
N ALA A 53 19.67 1.77 -26.66
CA ALA A 53 18.97 2.69 -25.78
C ALA A 53 19.21 2.41 -24.29
N ALA A 54 20.11 1.48 -23.93
CA ALA A 54 20.35 1.04 -22.56
C ALA A 54 20.64 2.22 -21.60
N ASP A 55 21.51 3.14 -21.98
CA ASP A 55 21.84 4.33 -21.16
C ASP A 55 20.61 5.21 -20.91
N ALA A 56 19.73 5.35 -21.91
CA ALA A 56 18.50 6.14 -21.76
C ALA A 56 17.49 5.45 -20.82
N PHE A 57 17.40 4.12 -20.85
CA PHE A 57 16.57 3.37 -19.91
C PHE A 57 17.11 3.46 -18.49
N ALA A 58 18.42 3.30 -18.32
CA ALA A 58 19.08 3.42 -17.02
C ALA A 58 18.88 4.84 -16.41
N ALA A 59 19.03 5.90 -17.20
CA ALA A 59 18.81 7.28 -16.75
C ALA A 59 17.37 7.50 -16.29
N ARG A 60 16.36 7.03 -17.06
CA ARG A 60 14.95 7.16 -16.69
C ARG A 60 14.61 6.34 -15.44
N ALA A 61 15.18 5.14 -15.31
CA ALA A 61 15.02 4.32 -14.12
C ALA A 61 15.57 5.01 -12.88
N ALA A 62 16.76 5.62 -12.97
CA ALA A 62 17.36 6.39 -11.89
C ALA A 62 16.48 7.57 -11.47
N ASP A 63 15.96 8.34 -12.42
CA ASP A 63 15.07 9.48 -12.16
C ASP A 63 13.76 9.05 -11.50
N TYR A 64 13.18 7.92 -11.93
CA TYR A 64 11.94 7.41 -11.37
C TYR A 64 12.16 6.87 -9.94
N LYS A 65 13.25 6.13 -9.71
CA LYS A 65 13.62 5.64 -8.38
C LYS A 65 13.91 6.77 -7.41
N ALA A 66 14.51 7.88 -7.86
CA ALA A 66 14.71 9.05 -7.02
C ALA A 66 13.38 9.66 -6.54
N GLN A 67 12.34 9.66 -7.39
CA GLN A 67 11.00 10.11 -6.99
C GLN A 67 10.33 9.14 -6.00
N LEU A 68 10.49 7.84 -6.17
CA LEU A 68 10.01 6.84 -5.22
C LEU A 68 10.71 6.97 -3.86
N GLN A 69 12.02 7.19 -3.86
CA GLN A 69 12.79 7.40 -2.64
C GLN A 69 12.32 8.65 -1.90
N GLN A 70 12.07 9.75 -2.62
CA GLN A 70 11.53 10.97 -2.00
C GLN A 70 10.17 10.72 -1.32
N ILE A 71 9.29 9.93 -1.93
CA ILE A 71 8.00 9.57 -1.33
C ILE A 71 8.20 8.76 -0.05
N GLN A 72 9.14 7.81 -0.06
CA GLN A 72 9.48 7.03 1.14
C GLN A 72 10.04 7.94 2.25
N ASP A 73 10.98 8.82 1.91
CA ASP A 73 11.58 9.75 2.86
C ASP A 73 10.52 10.69 3.47
N ASP A 74 9.57 11.16 2.68
CA ASP A 74 8.45 11.99 3.14
C ASP A 74 7.52 11.23 4.09
N LEU A 75 7.25 9.95 3.82
CA LEU A 75 6.48 9.08 4.70
C LEU A 75 7.21 8.87 6.02
N ASP A 76 8.48 8.50 5.98
CA ASP A 76 9.30 8.24 7.17
C ASP A 76 9.42 9.49 8.05
N ALA A 77 9.61 10.67 7.43
CA ALA A 77 9.66 11.94 8.14
C ALA A 77 8.36 12.21 8.90
N ARG A 78 7.19 12.02 8.27
CA ARG A 78 5.87 12.21 8.90
C ARG A 78 5.61 11.20 10.02
N LEU A 79 5.95 9.93 9.79
CA LEU A 79 5.78 8.90 10.81
C LEU A 79 6.73 9.07 12.00
N SER A 80 7.88 9.71 11.80
CA SER A 80 8.83 10.00 12.89
C SER A 80 8.25 10.97 13.94
N GLU A 81 7.24 11.75 13.56
CA GLU A 81 6.53 12.66 14.47
C GLU A 81 5.51 11.94 15.38
N LEU A 82 5.18 10.68 15.05
CA LEU A 82 4.25 9.86 15.83
C LEU A 82 5.00 8.97 16.83
N ASP A 83 4.43 8.81 18.02
CA ASP A 83 4.89 7.81 18.96
C ASP A 83 4.76 6.40 18.35
N ALA A 84 5.70 5.50 18.66
CA ALA A 84 5.76 4.17 18.07
C ALA A 84 4.47 3.36 18.27
N ASP A 85 3.81 3.52 19.42
CA ASP A 85 2.57 2.82 19.75
C ASP A 85 1.37 3.31 18.92
N HIS A 86 1.44 4.53 18.36
CA HIS A 86 0.41 5.11 17.49
C HIS A 86 0.70 4.92 15.99
N ARG A 87 1.81 4.26 15.62
CA ARG A 87 2.15 3.95 14.23
C ARG A 87 1.34 2.75 13.74
N ALA A 88 0.07 2.98 13.49
CA ALA A 88 -0.86 1.98 12.99
C ALA A 88 -1.51 2.42 11.68
N LEU A 89 -1.82 1.45 10.84
CA LEU A 89 -2.58 1.62 9.61
C LEU A 89 -3.75 0.66 9.64
N VAL A 90 -4.97 1.20 9.60
CA VAL A 90 -6.21 0.42 9.61
C VAL A 90 -6.95 0.62 8.31
N THR A 91 -7.14 -0.46 7.56
CA THR A 91 -7.72 -0.46 6.21
C THR A 91 -8.83 -1.49 6.05
N CYS A 92 -9.55 -1.44 4.94
CA CYS A 92 -10.54 -2.44 4.64
C CYS A 92 -9.88 -3.75 4.18
N GLU A 93 -8.95 -3.67 3.22
CA GLU A 93 -8.19 -4.80 2.68
C GLU A 93 -6.73 -4.78 3.15
N GLY A 94 -6.12 -5.96 3.29
CA GLY A 94 -4.69 -6.13 3.62
C GLY A 94 -3.77 -5.86 2.44
N ALA A 95 -3.98 -4.73 1.76
CA ALA A 95 -3.25 -4.34 0.57
C ALA A 95 -1.95 -3.57 0.86
N PHE A 96 -1.72 -3.18 2.10
CA PHE A 96 -0.61 -2.30 2.46
C PHE A 96 0.49 -2.99 3.27
N SER A 97 0.47 -4.32 3.38
CA SER A 97 1.40 -5.08 4.24
C SER A 97 2.87 -4.79 3.93
N TYR A 98 3.24 -4.67 2.66
CA TYR A 98 4.62 -4.32 2.27
C TYR A 98 4.99 -2.89 2.66
N LEU A 99 4.08 -1.95 2.43
CA LEU A 99 4.31 -0.56 2.84
C LEU A 99 4.39 -0.44 4.37
N ALA A 100 3.51 -1.14 5.09
CA ALA A 100 3.51 -1.16 6.55
C ALA A 100 4.82 -1.71 7.11
N ARG A 101 5.31 -2.83 6.55
CA ARG A 101 6.63 -3.39 6.90
C ARG A 101 7.74 -2.36 6.70
N ASP A 102 7.79 -1.74 5.52
CA ASP A 102 8.90 -0.87 5.13
C ASP A 102 8.87 0.48 5.86
N ALA A 103 7.68 0.92 6.29
CA ALA A 103 7.49 2.15 7.07
C ALA A 103 7.41 1.93 8.59
N GLY A 104 7.52 0.68 9.05
CA GLY A 104 7.44 0.36 10.49
C GLY A 104 6.07 0.63 11.11
N LEU A 105 4.99 0.43 10.34
CA LEU A 105 3.62 0.53 10.80
C LEU A 105 3.09 -0.82 11.28
N THR A 106 2.22 -0.82 12.28
CA THR A 106 1.40 -1.98 12.60
C THR A 106 0.15 -1.94 11.72
N GLU A 107 -0.03 -2.95 10.88
CA GLU A 107 -1.19 -3.07 10.00
C GLU A 107 -2.34 -3.80 10.69
N GLN A 108 -3.57 -3.34 10.45
CA GLN A 108 -4.83 -4.02 10.75
C GLN A 108 -5.78 -3.83 9.57
N TYR A 109 -6.47 -4.88 9.18
CA TYR A 109 -7.45 -4.84 8.08
C TYR A 109 -8.70 -5.66 8.43
N LEU A 110 -9.79 -5.40 7.70
CA LEU A 110 -11.04 -6.13 7.87
C LEU A 110 -11.02 -7.48 7.16
N TRP A 111 -10.31 -7.59 6.01
CA TRP A 111 -10.09 -8.85 5.29
C TRP A 111 -8.75 -8.81 4.55
N ALA A 112 -8.18 -9.98 4.30
CA ALA A 112 -6.80 -10.08 3.79
C ALA A 112 -6.66 -9.64 2.32
N VAL A 113 -7.43 -10.25 1.42
CA VAL A 113 -7.42 -9.98 -0.02
C VAL A 113 -8.77 -10.31 -0.64
N ASN A 114 -9.08 -9.71 -1.81
CA ASN A 114 -10.28 -9.94 -2.61
C ASN A 114 -11.60 -9.62 -1.88
N ALA A 115 -12.14 -8.46 -2.14
CA ALA A 115 -13.36 -7.90 -1.56
C ALA A 115 -14.67 -8.68 -1.86
N GLU A 116 -14.61 -9.88 -2.44
CA GLU A 116 -15.80 -10.70 -2.73
C GLU A 116 -16.51 -11.19 -1.45
N GLN A 117 -15.81 -11.20 -0.33
CA GLN A 117 -16.37 -11.53 0.96
C GLN A 117 -16.46 -10.27 1.82
N GLN A 118 -17.65 -9.93 2.24
CA GLN A 118 -17.86 -8.87 3.23
C GLN A 118 -17.20 -9.29 4.55
N ALA A 119 -16.63 -8.30 5.26
CA ALA A 119 -16.06 -8.52 6.59
C ALA A 119 -17.06 -9.25 7.50
N THR A 120 -16.58 -10.28 8.17
CA THR A 120 -17.38 -11.00 9.17
C THR A 120 -17.56 -10.15 10.43
N PRO A 121 -18.61 -10.37 11.23
CA PRO A 121 -18.77 -9.68 12.52
C PRO A 121 -17.57 -9.86 13.46
N GLN A 122 -16.86 -10.99 13.37
CA GLN A 122 -15.66 -11.26 14.16
C GLN A 122 -14.48 -10.39 13.73
N GLN A 123 -14.27 -10.22 12.43
CA GLN A 123 -13.21 -9.34 11.89
C GLN A 123 -13.49 -7.88 12.24
N ILE A 124 -14.75 -7.44 12.15
CA ILE A 124 -15.15 -6.08 12.56
C ILE A 124 -14.89 -5.88 14.06
N ALA A 125 -15.27 -6.84 14.91
CA ALA A 125 -15.05 -6.76 16.35
C ALA A 125 -13.55 -6.71 16.70
N ALA A 126 -12.71 -7.53 16.06
CA ALA A 126 -11.27 -7.52 16.26
C ALA A 126 -10.64 -6.17 15.84
N THR A 127 -11.12 -5.57 14.75
CA THR A 127 -10.64 -4.25 14.30
C THR A 127 -11.08 -3.14 15.27
N ILE A 128 -12.30 -3.21 15.81
CA ILE A 128 -12.77 -2.28 16.86
C ILE A 128 -11.87 -2.35 18.11
N GLU A 129 -11.55 -3.56 18.57
CA GLU A 129 -10.63 -3.76 19.70
C GLU A 129 -9.25 -3.16 19.41
N PHE A 130 -8.67 -3.48 18.25
CA PHE A 130 -7.38 -2.94 17.83
C PHE A 130 -7.35 -1.40 17.81
N VAL A 131 -8.39 -0.77 17.24
CA VAL A 131 -8.50 0.69 17.16
C VAL A 131 -8.58 1.32 18.53
N ARG A 132 -9.34 0.71 19.46
CA ARG A 132 -9.48 1.20 20.84
C ARG A 132 -8.20 1.04 21.66
N ASP A 133 -7.58 -0.14 21.56
CA ASP A 133 -6.39 -0.47 22.35
C ASP A 133 -5.17 0.39 22.00
N ARG A 134 -5.15 0.95 20.78
CA ARG A 134 -4.06 1.76 20.26
C ARG A 134 -4.42 3.22 20.06
N ASP A 135 -5.64 3.64 20.46
CA ASP A 135 -6.13 5.00 20.25
C ASP A 135 -5.93 5.48 18.81
N VAL A 136 -6.22 4.62 17.81
CA VAL A 136 -6.03 4.92 16.39
C VAL A 136 -6.96 6.07 15.99
N PRO A 137 -6.45 7.22 15.53
CA PRO A 137 -7.27 8.39 15.29
C PRO A 137 -8.07 8.35 13.99
N ALA A 138 -7.61 7.57 13.00
CA ALA A 138 -8.25 7.48 11.69
C ALA A 138 -8.12 6.08 11.08
N VAL A 139 -9.17 5.67 10.35
CA VAL A 139 -9.24 4.43 9.60
C VAL A 139 -9.60 4.72 8.14
N PHE A 140 -9.23 3.83 7.23
CA PHE A 140 -9.31 4.06 5.79
C PHE A 140 -9.98 2.88 5.07
N CYS A 141 -10.40 3.09 3.82
CA CYS A 141 -10.72 2.02 2.89
C CYS A 141 -10.16 2.33 1.51
N GLU A 142 -10.09 1.33 0.68
CA GLU A 142 -9.60 1.42 -0.69
C GLU A 142 -10.72 1.88 -1.64
N SER A 143 -10.31 2.49 -2.77
CA SER A 143 -11.24 3.03 -3.78
C SER A 143 -12.08 1.95 -4.48
N THR A 144 -11.64 0.70 -4.42
CA THR A 144 -12.25 -0.45 -5.11
C THR A 144 -13.25 -1.22 -4.27
N VAL A 145 -13.39 -0.89 -2.97
CA VAL A 145 -14.21 -1.63 -2.02
C VAL A 145 -15.26 -0.75 -1.33
N SER A 146 -16.25 -1.39 -0.71
CA SER A 146 -17.26 -0.69 0.09
C SER A 146 -16.76 -0.44 1.52
N ASP A 147 -16.87 0.79 1.98
CA ASP A 147 -16.51 1.23 3.33
C ASP A 147 -17.53 0.86 4.42
N ARG A 148 -18.66 0.23 4.07
CA ARG A 148 -19.77 -0.05 5.02
C ARG A 148 -19.35 -0.78 6.28
N ALA A 149 -18.39 -1.72 6.17
CA ALA A 149 -17.89 -2.46 7.31
C ALA A 149 -17.00 -1.56 8.19
N MET A 150 -16.17 -0.71 7.57
CA MET A 150 -15.32 0.26 8.28
C MET A 150 -16.15 1.34 8.98
N GLN A 151 -17.28 1.74 8.42
CA GLN A 151 -18.19 2.68 9.09
C GLN A 151 -18.71 2.13 10.42
N GLN A 152 -18.87 0.81 10.58
CA GLN A 152 -19.22 0.20 11.88
C GLN A 152 -18.07 0.32 12.88
N VAL A 153 -16.81 0.29 12.43
CA VAL A 153 -15.65 0.55 13.29
C VAL A 153 -15.65 2.01 13.75
N VAL A 154 -15.89 2.94 12.82
CA VAL A 154 -16.01 4.39 13.14
C VAL A 154 -17.13 4.64 14.14
N GLU A 155 -18.33 4.05 13.94
CA GLU A 155 -19.47 4.22 14.86
C GLU A 155 -19.20 3.65 16.26
N ALA A 156 -18.32 2.65 16.37
CA ALA A 156 -18.02 1.97 17.63
C ALA A 156 -16.78 2.50 18.34
N THR A 157 -16.02 3.43 17.75
CA THR A 157 -14.75 3.94 18.29
C THR A 157 -14.71 5.47 18.24
N ASP A 158 -13.63 6.06 18.74
CA ASP A 158 -13.37 7.49 18.61
C ASP A 158 -12.60 7.84 17.30
N ALA A 159 -12.29 6.84 16.50
CA ALA A 159 -11.62 7.02 15.21
C ALA A 159 -12.53 7.72 14.19
N THR A 160 -11.93 8.53 13.33
CA THR A 160 -12.61 9.14 12.19
C THR A 160 -12.36 8.34 10.90
N PHE A 161 -13.26 8.46 9.91
CA PHE A 161 -12.97 7.97 8.58
C PHE A 161 -12.00 8.94 7.88
N GLY A 162 -10.74 8.51 7.73
CA GLY A 162 -9.65 9.30 7.15
C GLY A 162 -9.76 9.49 5.64
N GLY A 163 -10.61 8.69 5.00
CA GLY A 163 -10.91 8.78 3.57
C GLY A 163 -10.53 7.54 2.78
N ILE A 164 -10.46 7.73 1.46
CA ILE A 164 -10.19 6.66 0.51
C ILE A 164 -8.71 6.66 0.14
N LEU A 165 -8.09 5.48 0.17
CA LEU A 165 -6.78 5.18 -0.39
C LEU A 165 -6.94 4.51 -1.76
N TYR A 166 -5.94 4.61 -2.60
CA TYR A 166 -5.94 3.95 -3.91
C TYR A 166 -5.01 2.75 -3.92
N VAL A 167 -5.43 1.65 -4.54
CA VAL A 167 -4.65 0.39 -4.60
C VAL A 167 -4.59 -0.14 -6.03
N ASP A 168 -5.67 -0.76 -6.50
CA ASP A 168 -5.73 -1.53 -7.75
C ASP A 168 -6.21 -0.72 -8.95
N SER A 169 -6.44 0.55 -8.77
CA SER A 169 -6.96 1.43 -9.81
C SER A 169 -6.32 2.80 -9.76
N LEU A 170 -6.14 3.40 -10.93
CA LEU A 170 -5.85 4.81 -11.10
C LEU A 170 -7.15 5.57 -11.33
N SER A 171 -7.13 6.87 -11.09
CA SER A 171 -8.22 7.75 -11.50
C SER A 171 -8.15 8.07 -13.00
N GLU A 172 -9.20 8.69 -13.52
CA GLU A 172 -9.16 9.34 -14.82
C GLU A 172 -8.05 10.42 -14.84
N SER A 173 -7.68 10.88 -16.04
CA SER A 173 -6.56 11.81 -16.24
C SER A 173 -6.73 13.17 -15.54
N ASP A 174 -7.94 13.57 -15.20
CA ASP A 174 -8.30 14.79 -14.47
C ASP A 174 -8.63 14.51 -12.99
N GLY A 175 -8.49 13.26 -12.55
CA GLY A 175 -8.71 12.85 -11.17
C GLY A 175 -7.46 12.98 -10.29
N PRO A 176 -7.56 12.56 -9.01
CA PRO A 176 -6.51 12.79 -8.04
C PRO A 176 -5.25 11.93 -8.22
N VAL A 177 -5.36 10.75 -8.85
CA VAL A 177 -4.27 9.76 -8.97
C VAL A 177 -4.16 9.18 -10.38
N PRO A 178 -3.87 10.00 -11.40
CA PRO A 178 -3.77 9.54 -12.79
C PRO A 178 -2.52 8.70 -13.08
N THR A 179 -1.53 8.70 -12.20
CA THR A 179 -0.30 7.91 -12.32
C THR A 179 0.01 7.16 -11.02
N TYR A 180 0.88 6.14 -11.11
CA TYR A 180 1.32 5.43 -9.92
C TYR A 180 2.01 6.33 -8.88
N LEU A 181 2.85 7.29 -9.32
CA LEU A 181 3.49 8.24 -8.39
C LEU A 181 2.47 9.13 -7.69
N ASP A 182 1.41 9.56 -8.40
CA ASP A 182 0.33 10.33 -7.79
C ASP A 182 -0.46 9.49 -6.79
N LEU A 183 -0.69 8.20 -7.10
CA LEU A 183 -1.35 7.25 -6.20
C LEU A 183 -0.59 7.13 -4.88
N ILE A 184 0.69 6.80 -4.92
CA ILE A 184 1.50 6.61 -3.71
C ILE A 184 1.64 7.93 -2.92
N ARG A 185 1.82 9.08 -3.59
CA ARG A 185 1.83 10.39 -2.92
C ARG A 185 0.52 10.70 -2.22
N HIS A 186 -0.60 10.46 -2.90
CA HIS A 186 -1.93 10.66 -2.33
C HIS A 186 -2.11 9.83 -1.05
N ASP A 187 -1.75 8.56 -1.08
CA ASP A 187 -1.91 7.66 0.04
C ASP A 187 -1.01 8.05 1.23
N VAL A 188 0.25 8.44 0.95
CA VAL A 188 1.18 8.94 1.97
C VAL A 188 0.67 10.25 2.60
N GLU A 189 0.15 11.18 1.80
CA GLU A 189 -0.35 12.46 2.30
C GLU A 189 -1.61 12.33 3.17
N ARG A 190 -2.49 11.36 2.85
CA ARG A 190 -3.72 11.14 3.62
C ARG A 190 -3.47 10.54 4.99
N ARG A 191 -2.47 9.70 5.13
CA ARG A 191 -2.12 9.04 6.40
C ARG A 191 -1.54 9.99 7.45
N ALA A 192 -1.03 11.12 7.03
CA ALA A 192 -0.32 12.07 7.88
C ALA A 192 -1.21 13.22 8.39
N ARG A 193 -2.53 13.09 8.31
CA ARG A 193 -3.50 14.04 8.85
C ARG A 193 -4.29 13.39 9.97
#